data_7cb7ad2404b54f61b131d86646329ba2
#
_entry.id   7cb7ad2404b54f61b131d86646329ba2
#
_cell.length_a   1.000
_cell.length_b   1.000
_cell.length_c   1.000
_cell.angle_alpha   90.00
_cell.angle_beta   90.00
_cell.angle_gamma   90.00
#
_symmetry.space_group_name_H-M   'P 1'
#
loop_
_entity.id
_entity.type
_entity.pdbx_description
1 polymer ?
#
loop_
_entity_poly.entity_id
_entity_poly.type
_entity_poly.pdbx_seq_one_letter_code
_entity_poly.pdbx_strand_id
1 'polypeptide(L)'
;MIFSLPQLKSNKLYLYGDECSISIPRSTNNQLSSLEYLDIAHWYTFDELSALLSYTPRLRCLNLSNSNWYDFNLEDMSPINLNHLIRLSMYTQYLNFDQFQLFIEKIHSKLKVLHVNFAKRDINFLDADRWQQFLSQNFAQLEKFSLHYREPGLGDDYSIYNGESNQFISPFWMEKNVIFDIEIHEYNIQYFLRPYK
;
A
#
# COMPACT_ATOMS: atom_id res chain seq x y z
N MET A 1 22.78 -6.06 14.46
CA MET A 1 21.47 -5.58 13.92
C MET A 1 21.27 -6.25 12.56
N ILE A 2 20.05 -6.73 12.21
CA ILE A 2 19.78 -7.49 10.96
C ILE A 2 20.17 -6.68 9.70
N PHE A 3 19.97 -5.36 9.73
CA PHE A 3 20.28 -4.48 8.60
C PHE A 3 21.77 -4.28 8.30
N SER A 4 22.65 -4.67 9.20
CA SER A 4 24.11 -4.58 8.98
C SER A 4 24.71 -5.80 8.29
N LEU A 5 23.92 -6.79 7.90
CA LEU A 5 24.40 -7.97 7.19
C LEU A 5 24.62 -7.64 5.69
N PRO A 6 25.85 -7.59 5.19
CA PRO A 6 26.17 -7.04 3.88
C PRO A 6 25.65 -7.87 2.70
N GLN A 7 25.30 -9.14 2.96
CA GLN A 7 24.80 -10.06 1.94
C GLN A 7 23.30 -10.33 2.02
N LEU A 8 22.59 -9.77 2.99
CA LEU A 8 21.16 -9.99 3.16
C LEU A 8 20.37 -9.24 2.09
N LYS A 9 19.77 -9.95 1.16
CA LYS A 9 18.98 -9.39 0.05
C LYS A 9 17.47 -9.38 0.31
N SER A 10 17.01 -10.29 1.16
CA SER A 10 15.59 -10.47 1.46
C SER A 10 15.38 -10.66 2.95
N ASN A 11 14.36 -10.02 3.49
CA ASN A 11 13.97 -10.20 4.87
C ASN A 11 12.44 -10.16 5.00
N LYS A 12 11.91 -10.96 5.92
CA LYS A 12 10.53 -10.94 6.36
C LYS A 12 10.51 -10.69 7.86
N LEU A 13 9.91 -9.58 8.24
CA LEU A 13 9.71 -9.21 9.62
C LEU A 13 8.32 -9.64 10.07
N TYR A 14 8.29 -10.51 11.06
CA TYR A 14 7.08 -11.02 11.66
C TYR A 14 7.22 -10.96 13.18
N LEU A 15 6.46 -10.08 13.82
CA LEU A 15 6.44 -9.97 15.27
C LEU A 15 5.08 -10.45 15.78
N TYR A 16 5.10 -11.29 16.80
CA TYR A 16 3.91 -11.72 17.52
C TYR A 16 3.67 -10.81 18.72
N GLY A 17 2.48 -10.29 18.86
CA GLY A 17 2.04 -9.51 20.03
C GLY A 17 1.44 -8.16 19.64
N ASP A 18 0.37 -7.81 20.34
CA ASP A 18 -0.46 -6.65 20.02
C ASP A 18 0.15 -5.30 20.47
N GLU A 19 1.29 -5.31 21.16
CA GLU A 19 1.86 -4.12 21.80
C GLU A 19 3.38 -3.93 21.54
N CYS A 20 3.93 -4.58 20.52
CA CYS A 20 5.37 -4.45 20.25
C CYS A 20 5.65 -3.22 19.38
N SER A 21 5.70 -2.03 19.97
CA SER A 21 6.36 -0.90 19.33
C SER A 21 7.88 -1.07 19.45
N ILE A 22 8.57 -1.00 18.32
CA ILE A 22 10.03 -1.10 18.29
C ILE A 22 10.56 0.30 18.01
N SER A 23 11.10 0.96 19.04
CA SER A 23 11.81 2.22 18.84
C SER A 23 13.10 1.97 18.07
N ILE A 24 13.07 2.20 16.77
CA ILE A 24 14.24 2.09 15.88
C ILE A 24 14.75 3.51 15.61
N PRO A 25 16.00 3.84 15.96
CA PRO A 25 16.57 5.12 15.57
C PRO A 25 16.71 5.17 14.03
N ARG A 26 16.62 6.36 13.44
CA ARG A 26 16.89 6.52 12.02
C ARG A 26 18.34 6.16 11.69
N SER A 27 18.55 5.59 10.49
CA SER A 27 19.88 5.19 10.05
C SER A 27 20.82 6.38 9.90
N THR A 28 22.08 6.16 10.26
CA THR A 28 23.19 7.00 9.84
C THR A 28 23.83 6.42 8.58
N ASN A 29 24.54 7.22 7.79
CA ASN A 29 25.11 6.83 6.48
C ASN A 29 25.97 5.54 6.51
N ASN A 30 26.46 5.12 7.68
CA ASN A 30 27.30 3.93 7.83
C ASN A 30 26.53 2.62 8.15
N GLN A 31 25.18 2.67 8.19
CA GLN A 31 24.35 1.54 8.63
C GLN A 31 23.38 1.04 7.53
N LEU A 32 23.67 1.36 6.26
CA LEU A 32 22.79 1.04 5.17
C LEU A 32 22.81 -0.45 4.81
N SER A 33 21.63 -1.00 4.61
CA SER A 33 21.41 -2.40 4.26
C SER A 33 21.51 -2.63 2.73
N SER A 34 21.88 -3.85 2.36
CA SER A 34 21.81 -4.32 0.98
C SER A 34 20.45 -4.93 0.59
N LEU A 35 19.44 -4.81 1.45
CA LEU A 35 18.11 -5.38 1.22
C LEU A 35 17.48 -4.85 -0.07
N GLU A 36 16.97 -5.80 -0.85
CA GLU A 36 16.21 -5.56 -2.07
C GLU A 36 14.73 -5.93 -1.93
N TYR A 37 14.42 -6.84 -1.00
CA TYR A 37 13.06 -7.28 -0.69
C TYR A 37 12.81 -7.20 0.81
N LEU A 38 11.71 -6.55 1.21
CA LEU A 38 11.27 -6.45 2.60
C LEU A 38 9.76 -6.75 2.68
N ASP A 39 9.42 -7.69 3.54
CA ASP A 39 8.04 -8.03 3.90
C ASP A 39 7.84 -7.72 5.39
N ILE A 40 6.88 -6.83 5.70
CA ILE A 40 6.53 -6.45 7.06
C ILE A 40 5.10 -6.92 7.32
N ALA A 41 4.98 -7.91 8.19
CA ALA A 41 3.71 -8.55 8.50
C ALA A 41 3.36 -8.44 10.00
N HIS A 42 3.63 -7.30 10.61
CA HIS A 42 3.26 -6.95 11.98
C HIS A 42 2.80 -5.50 12.07
N TRP A 43 2.29 -5.11 13.21
CA TRP A 43 1.84 -3.75 13.47
C TRP A 43 3.03 -2.81 13.62
N TYR A 44 2.96 -1.65 13.01
CA TYR A 44 3.99 -0.62 13.09
C TYR A 44 3.36 0.76 12.97
N THR A 45 4.01 1.76 13.54
CA THR A 45 3.68 3.16 13.34
C THR A 45 4.36 3.69 12.07
N PHE A 46 3.92 4.85 11.57
CA PHE A 46 4.60 5.51 10.44
C PHE A 46 6.04 5.90 10.75
N ASP A 47 6.31 6.31 11.99
CA ASP A 47 7.67 6.63 12.42
C ASP A 47 8.57 5.41 12.42
N GLU A 48 8.09 4.28 12.90
CA GLU A 48 8.81 3.00 12.86
C GLU A 48 9.07 2.55 11.42
N LEU A 49 8.05 2.64 10.54
CA LEU A 49 8.21 2.33 9.12
C LEU A 49 9.24 3.27 8.48
N SER A 50 9.13 4.58 8.72
CA SER A 50 10.05 5.58 8.21
C SER A 50 11.49 5.32 8.68
N ALA A 51 11.66 5.03 9.97
CA ALA A 51 12.96 4.66 10.54
C ALA A 51 13.51 3.39 9.88
N LEU A 52 12.70 2.34 9.75
CA LEU A 52 13.07 1.07 9.13
C LEU A 52 13.51 1.26 7.67
N LEU A 53 12.70 1.98 6.88
CA LEU A 53 12.97 2.22 5.47
C LEU A 53 14.22 3.09 5.25
N SER A 54 14.59 3.92 6.22
CA SER A 54 15.83 4.70 6.15
C SER A 54 17.09 3.84 6.08
N TYR A 55 17.03 2.58 6.54
CA TYR A 55 18.13 1.61 6.44
C TYR A 55 18.19 0.89 5.08
N THR A 56 17.18 1.00 4.23
CA THR A 56 17.01 0.14 3.04
C THR A 56 16.96 0.91 1.72
N PRO A 57 17.95 1.76 1.39
CA PRO A 57 17.90 2.62 0.20
C PRO A 57 17.92 1.84 -1.13
N ARG A 58 18.33 0.55 -1.11
CA ARG A 58 18.37 -0.32 -2.28
C ARG A 58 17.11 -1.17 -2.46
N LEU A 59 16.09 -0.91 -1.65
CA LEU A 59 14.86 -1.68 -1.66
C LEU A 59 14.17 -1.60 -3.03
N ARG A 60 13.82 -2.76 -3.59
CA ARG A 60 13.13 -2.93 -4.87
C ARG A 60 11.68 -3.38 -4.70
N CYS A 61 11.44 -4.19 -3.67
CA CYS A 61 10.12 -4.72 -3.37
C CYS A 61 9.79 -4.51 -1.89
N LEU A 62 8.67 -3.86 -1.63
CA LEU A 62 8.13 -3.63 -0.30
C LEU A 62 6.75 -4.28 -0.21
N ASN A 63 6.56 -5.16 0.77
CA ASN A 63 5.28 -5.72 1.12
C ASN A 63 4.90 -5.30 2.53
N LEU A 64 3.76 -4.63 2.65
CA LEU A 64 3.19 -4.12 3.89
C LEU A 64 1.88 -4.88 4.15
N SER A 65 2.01 -6.08 4.70
CA SER A 65 0.86 -6.89 5.09
C SER A 65 0.55 -6.67 6.57
N ASN A 66 -0.70 -6.40 6.91
CA ASN A 66 -1.17 -6.23 8.29
C ASN A 66 -0.78 -4.89 8.98
N SER A 67 -0.81 -3.79 8.26
CA SER A 67 -0.61 -2.47 8.86
C SER A 67 -1.83 -2.06 9.70
N ASN A 68 -1.77 -2.30 11.01
CA ASN A 68 -2.68 -1.70 11.97
C ASN A 68 -2.14 -0.32 12.34
N TRP A 69 -2.61 0.67 11.65
CA TRP A 69 -2.14 2.05 11.81
C TRP A 69 -3.10 2.79 12.74
N TYR A 70 -2.87 2.70 14.04
CA TYR A 70 -3.71 3.38 15.03
C TYR A 70 -3.36 4.85 15.21
N ASP A 71 -2.15 5.26 14.84
CA ASP A 71 -1.69 6.63 15.00
C ASP A 71 -1.45 7.28 13.63
N PHE A 72 -2.40 8.15 13.23
CA PHE A 72 -2.52 8.65 11.85
C PHE A 72 -1.87 10.03 11.67
N ASN A 73 -0.73 10.30 12.29
CA ASN A 73 -0.05 11.55 12.01
C ASN A 73 0.90 11.42 10.79
N LEU A 74 0.31 11.19 9.60
CA LEU A 74 1.07 11.16 8.33
C LEU A 74 1.71 12.50 8.00
N GLU A 75 1.19 13.61 8.52
CA GLU A 75 1.74 14.95 8.27
C GLU A 75 3.17 15.05 8.79
N ASP A 76 3.46 14.43 9.93
CA ASP A 76 4.78 14.43 10.56
C ASP A 76 5.76 13.42 9.92
N MET A 77 5.27 12.53 9.07
CA MET A 77 6.12 11.57 8.37
C MET A 77 7.10 12.29 7.46
N SER A 78 8.40 12.14 7.71
CA SER A 78 9.43 12.67 6.82
C SER A 78 9.45 11.91 5.49
N PRO A 79 9.67 12.60 4.35
CA PRO A 79 9.82 11.95 3.05
C PRO A 79 10.92 10.89 3.05
N ILE A 80 10.65 9.77 2.40
CA ILE A 80 11.56 8.63 2.31
C ILE A 80 11.95 8.42 0.85
N ASN A 81 13.25 8.45 0.56
CA ASN A 81 13.77 8.23 -0.78
C ASN A 81 14.02 6.74 -1.03
N LEU A 82 13.12 6.09 -1.77
CA LEU A 82 13.25 4.71 -2.22
C LEU A 82 13.40 4.64 -3.75
N ASN A 83 14.43 5.29 -4.29
CA ASN A 83 14.64 5.45 -5.74
C ASN A 83 14.74 4.13 -6.52
N HIS A 84 14.98 3.02 -5.84
CA HIS A 84 15.05 1.69 -6.43
C HIS A 84 13.75 0.88 -6.27
N LEU A 85 12.77 1.41 -5.51
CA LEU A 85 11.51 0.71 -5.27
C LEU A 85 10.69 0.67 -6.57
N ILE A 86 10.45 -0.55 -7.04
CA ILE A 86 9.67 -0.83 -8.27
C ILE A 86 8.35 -1.55 -7.98
N ARG A 87 8.23 -2.19 -6.82
CA ARG A 87 7.01 -2.90 -6.43
C ARG A 87 6.63 -2.54 -5.00
N LEU A 88 5.38 -2.11 -4.86
CA LEU A 88 4.72 -1.94 -3.57
C LEU A 88 3.48 -2.83 -3.51
N SER A 89 3.39 -3.63 -2.45
CA SER A 89 2.20 -4.38 -2.09
C SER A 89 1.76 -3.97 -0.70
N MET A 90 0.46 -3.66 -0.53
CA MET A 90 -0.04 -3.10 0.72
C MET A 90 -1.42 -3.65 1.05
N TYR A 91 -1.61 -4.07 2.30
CA TYR A 91 -2.91 -4.38 2.88
C TYR A 91 -3.15 -3.49 4.09
N THR A 92 -4.30 -2.81 4.14
CA THR A 92 -4.68 -1.97 5.29
C THR A 92 -6.19 -1.96 5.51
N GLN A 93 -6.58 -1.89 6.79
CA GLN A 93 -7.97 -1.74 7.22
C GLN A 93 -8.28 -0.32 7.74
N TYR A 94 -7.28 0.54 7.83
CA TYR A 94 -7.40 1.78 8.61
C TYR A 94 -7.22 3.05 7.78
N LEU A 95 -6.48 3.02 6.68
CA LEU A 95 -6.33 4.18 5.82
C LEU A 95 -7.59 4.45 5.02
N ASN A 96 -7.98 5.71 4.96
CA ASN A 96 -8.86 6.20 3.92
C ASN A 96 -8.06 6.57 2.66
N PHE A 97 -8.74 6.93 1.57
CA PHE A 97 -8.09 7.24 0.31
C PHE A 97 -7.14 8.43 0.41
N ASP A 98 -7.51 9.51 1.12
CA ASP A 98 -6.65 10.69 1.30
C ASP A 98 -5.37 10.35 2.07
N GLN A 99 -5.49 9.56 3.13
CA GLN A 99 -4.36 9.09 3.91
C GLN A 99 -3.44 8.19 3.08
N PHE A 100 -4.01 7.32 2.24
CA PHE A 100 -3.24 6.49 1.33
C PHE A 100 -2.48 7.35 0.32
N GLN A 101 -3.12 8.35 -0.30
CA GLN A 101 -2.45 9.29 -1.20
C GLN A 101 -1.27 9.98 -0.52
N LEU A 102 -1.50 10.55 0.67
CA LEU A 102 -0.46 11.23 1.43
C LEU A 102 0.71 10.30 1.77
N PHE A 103 0.42 9.04 2.16
CA PHE A 103 1.46 8.04 2.40
C PHE A 103 2.32 7.79 1.16
N ILE A 104 1.70 7.60 0.01
CA ILE A 104 2.40 7.35 -1.25
C ILE A 104 3.25 8.56 -1.66
N GLU A 105 2.74 9.78 -1.47
CA GLU A 105 3.47 11.02 -1.76
C GLU A 105 4.73 11.19 -0.90
N LYS A 106 4.72 10.65 0.33
CA LYS A 106 5.89 10.63 1.20
C LYS A 106 6.96 9.62 0.75
N ILE A 107 6.60 8.65 -0.09
CA ILE A 107 7.54 7.65 -0.61
C ILE A 107 7.97 8.04 -2.02
N HIS A 108 9.12 8.66 -2.13
CA HIS A 108 9.70 9.01 -3.43
C HIS A 108 10.22 7.75 -4.12
N SER A 109 9.47 7.24 -5.10
CA SER A 109 9.76 5.96 -5.76
C SER A 109 9.44 5.99 -7.25
N LYS A 110 9.90 4.97 -7.98
CA LYS A 110 9.60 4.75 -9.40
C LYS A 110 8.82 3.46 -9.60
N LEU A 111 7.63 3.40 -8.98
CA LEU A 111 6.81 2.19 -8.99
C LEU A 111 6.42 1.78 -10.42
N LYS A 112 6.62 0.50 -10.69
CA LYS A 112 6.13 -0.21 -11.87
C LYS A 112 4.96 -1.14 -11.54
N VAL A 113 4.89 -1.60 -10.29
CA VAL A 113 3.87 -2.52 -9.81
C VAL A 113 3.31 -2.01 -8.50
N LEU A 114 2.00 -1.77 -8.47
CA LEU A 114 1.26 -1.37 -7.29
C LEU A 114 0.10 -2.34 -7.05
N HIS A 115 0.15 -3.04 -5.90
CA HIS A 115 -0.94 -3.89 -5.41
C HIS A 115 -1.44 -3.33 -4.11
N VAL A 116 -2.72 -2.99 -4.04
CA VAL A 116 -3.34 -2.45 -2.84
C VAL A 116 -4.59 -3.24 -2.47
N ASN A 117 -4.73 -3.49 -1.18
CA ASN A 117 -5.88 -4.18 -0.62
C ASN A 117 -6.39 -3.38 0.59
N PHE A 118 -7.63 -2.91 0.50
CA PHE A 118 -8.28 -2.11 1.54
C PHE A 118 -9.49 -2.83 2.09
N ALA A 119 -9.63 -2.78 3.41
CA ALA A 119 -10.78 -3.32 4.13
C ALA A 119 -11.44 -2.27 5.04
N LYS A 120 -11.26 -0.99 4.75
CA LYS A 120 -11.93 0.13 5.41
C LYS A 120 -13.12 0.58 4.58
N ARG A 121 -14.24 0.91 5.25
CA ARG A 121 -15.39 1.52 4.58
C ARG A 121 -15.08 2.96 4.14
N ASP A 122 -14.56 3.09 2.93
CA ASP A 122 -14.32 4.38 2.27
C ASP A 122 -14.58 4.22 0.77
N ILE A 123 -15.73 4.75 0.33
CA ILE A 123 -16.21 4.66 -1.04
C ILE A 123 -15.25 5.31 -2.06
N ASN A 124 -14.41 6.23 -1.62
CA ASN A 124 -13.42 6.88 -2.48
C ASN A 124 -12.45 5.88 -3.13
N PHE A 125 -12.31 4.68 -2.55
CA PHE A 125 -11.53 3.61 -3.19
C PHE A 125 -12.19 3.03 -4.45
N LEU A 126 -13.46 3.33 -4.70
CA LEU A 126 -14.17 2.93 -5.91
C LEU A 126 -14.34 4.07 -6.91
N ASP A 127 -13.80 5.25 -6.63
CA ASP A 127 -13.78 6.40 -7.54
C ASP A 127 -12.67 6.23 -8.60
N ALA A 128 -13.07 5.86 -9.80
CA ALA A 128 -12.16 5.61 -10.92
C ALA A 128 -11.43 6.86 -11.42
N ASP A 129 -12.09 8.01 -11.39
CA ASP A 129 -11.50 9.28 -11.83
C ASP A 129 -10.43 9.73 -10.86
N ARG A 130 -10.69 9.56 -9.59
CA ARG A 130 -9.73 9.87 -8.53
C ARG A 130 -8.48 8.98 -8.61
N TRP A 131 -8.65 7.68 -8.84
CA TRP A 131 -7.54 6.77 -9.10
C TRP A 131 -6.78 7.14 -10.38
N GLN A 132 -7.49 7.45 -11.48
CA GLN A 132 -6.87 7.86 -12.73
C GLN A 132 -6.00 9.11 -12.52
N GLN A 133 -6.52 10.14 -11.85
CA GLN A 133 -5.77 11.35 -11.54
C GLN A 133 -4.53 11.03 -10.71
N PHE A 134 -4.70 10.29 -9.61
CA PHE A 134 -3.62 9.92 -8.70
C PHE A 134 -2.51 9.11 -9.39
N LEU A 135 -2.87 8.08 -10.15
CA LEU A 135 -1.91 7.22 -10.84
C LEU A 135 -1.17 7.98 -11.95
N SER A 136 -1.87 8.85 -12.69
CA SER A 136 -1.26 9.65 -13.76
C SER A 136 -0.25 10.67 -13.22
N GLN A 137 -0.56 11.27 -12.08
CA GLN A 137 0.31 12.29 -11.47
C GLN A 137 1.55 11.68 -10.81
N ASN A 138 1.40 10.52 -10.17
CA ASN A 138 2.46 9.97 -9.32
C ASN A 138 3.27 8.84 -9.98
N PHE A 139 2.69 8.13 -10.97
CA PHE A 139 3.27 6.88 -11.48
C PHE A 139 3.22 6.76 -12.99
N ALA A 140 3.88 7.67 -13.69
CA ALA A 140 3.97 7.63 -15.17
C ALA A 140 4.54 6.31 -15.73
N GLN A 141 5.32 5.57 -14.93
CA GLN A 141 5.95 4.31 -15.34
C GLN A 141 5.21 3.06 -14.82
N LEU A 142 3.99 3.22 -14.29
CA LEU A 142 3.25 2.09 -13.72
C LEU A 142 2.79 1.13 -14.82
N GLU A 143 3.34 -0.09 -14.76
CA GLU A 143 3.05 -1.19 -15.71
C GLU A 143 1.89 -2.05 -15.24
N LYS A 144 1.76 -2.25 -13.90
CA LYS A 144 0.73 -3.10 -13.31
C LYS A 144 0.09 -2.43 -12.11
N PHE A 145 -1.22 -2.33 -12.15
CA PHE A 145 -2.05 -1.88 -11.03
C PHE A 145 -3.05 -2.97 -10.66
N SER A 146 -3.22 -3.22 -9.37
CA SER A 146 -4.35 -4.01 -8.88
C SER A 146 -4.87 -3.44 -7.58
N LEU A 147 -6.18 -3.35 -7.49
CA LEU A 147 -6.93 -2.93 -6.32
C LEU A 147 -7.83 -4.09 -5.89
N HIS A 148 -7.80 -4.39 -4.59
CA HIS A 148 -8.83 -5.19 -3.92
C HIS A 148 -9.42 -4.33 -2.81
N TYR A 149 -10.70 -4.03 -2.91
CA TYR A 149 -11.44 -3.31 -1.89
C TYR A 149 -12.51 -4.22 -1.32
N ARG A 150 -12.50 -4.38 0.00
CA ARG A 150 -13.51 -5.13 0.72
C ARG A 150 -14.36 -4.19 1.54
N GLU A 151 -15.64 -4.15 1.26
CA GLU A 151 -16.63 -3.50 2.10
C GLU A 151 -17.13 -4.48 3.15
N PRO A 152 -16.83 -4.29 4.46
CA PRO A 152 -17.35 -5.14 5.51
C PRO A 152 -18.86 -4.96 5.60
N GLY A 153 -19.60 -6.05 5.56
CA GLY A 153 -21.03 -6.05 5.81
C GLY A 153 -21.33 -5.65 7.24
N LEU A 154 -22.17 -4.67 7.43
CA LEU A 154 -22.71 -4.28 8.71
C LEU A 154 -24.14 -4.81 8.77
N GLY A 155 -24.35 -5.98 9.38
CA GLY A 155 -25.67 -6.48 9.77
C GLY A 155 -26.80 -6.22 8.75
N ASP A 156 -27.97 -5.84 9.22
CA ASP A 156 -29.18 -5.63 8.39
C ASP A 156 -29.17 -4.31 7.57
N ASP A 157 -28.12 -3.48 7.68
CA ASP A 157 -28.04 -2.18 7.00
C ASP A 157 -27.11 -2.29 5.77
N TYR A 158 -27.51 -3.12 4.80
CA TYR A 158 -26.85 -3.21 3.49
C TYR A 158 -27.14 -1.96 2.64
N SER A 159 -26.44 -0.90 2.88
CA SER A 159 -26.31 0.10 1.83
C SER A 159 -25.38 -0.46 0.75
N ILE A 160 -25.97 -1.26 -0.16
CA ILE A 160 -25.27 -1.70 -1.35
C ILE A 160 -24.75 -0.45 -2.06
N TYR A 161 -23.44 -0.42 -2.34
CA TYR A 161 -22.90 0.59 -3.23
C TYR A 161 -23.66 0.56 -4.56
N ASN A 162 -24.48 1.57 -4.80
CA ASN A 162 -25.21 1.78 -6.05
C ASN A 162 -24.34 2.53 -7.08
N GLY A 163 -23.01 2.51 -6.93
CA GLY A 163 -22.11 3.10 -7.90
C GLY A 163 -22.24 2.43 -9.26
N GLU A 164 -22.13 3.22 -10.31
CA GLU A 164 -22.16 2.71 -11.66
C GLU A 164 -21.03 1.68 -11.84
N SER A 165 -21.38 0.47 -12.24
CA SER A 165 -20.44 -0.62 -12.52
C SER A 165 -19.40 -0.29 -13.62
N ASN A 166 -19.55 0.87 -14.24
CA ASN A 166 -18.80 1.30 -15.43
C ASN A 166 -17.74 2.37 -15.15
N GLN A 167 -17.40 2.66 -13.91
CA GLN A 167 -16.44 3.74 -13.61
C GLN A 167 -15.03 3.48 -14.16
N PHE A 168 -14.59 2.22 -14.20
CA PHE A 168 -13.24 1.85 -14.65
C PHE A 168 -13.16 1.48 -16.14
N ILE A 169 -13.89 2.21 -17.00
CA ILE A 169 -13.97 1.95 -18.46
C ILE A 169 -13.40 3.07 -19.32
N SER A 170 -12.84 4.13 -18.74
CA SER A 170 -12.23 5.22 -19.51
C SER A 170 -11.06 4.71 -20.37
N PRO A 171 -10.63 5.44 -21.41
CA PRO A 171 -9.47 5.09 -22.21
C PRO A 171 -8.21 4.81 -21.38
N PHE A 172 -8.04 5.52 -20.27
CA PHE A 172 -6.93 5.29 -19.32
C PHE A 172 -6.95 3.86 -18.78
N TRP A 173 -8.10 3.36 -18.32
CA TRP A 173 -8.24 2.03 -17.76
C TRP A 173 -8.10 0.94 -18.81
N MET A 174 -8.60 1.19 -20.02
CA MET A 174 -8.40 0.30 -21.16
C MET A 174 -6.92 0.16 -21.53
N GLU A 175 -6.16 1.28 -21.53
CA GLU A 175 -4.72 1.27 -21.79
C GLU A 175 -3.96 0.50 -20.69
N LYS A 176 -4.38 0.62 -19.43
CA LYS A 176 -3.82 -0.15 -18.32
C LYS A 176 -4.17 -1.64 -18.37
N ASN A 177 -5.06 -2.04 -19.28
CA ASN A 177 -5.47 -3.44 -19.49
C ASN A 177 -5.96 -4.10 -18.18
N VAL A 178 -6.89 -3.46 -17.49
CA VAL A 178 -7.45 -3.93 -16.22
C VAL A 178 -8.92 -4.30 -16.38
N ILE A 179 -9.37 -5.26 -15.58
CA ILE A 179 -10.78 -5.66 -15.45
C ILE A 179 -11.27 -5.23 -14.08
N PHE A 180 -12.46 -4.63 -14.04
CA PHE A 180 -13.21 -4.39 -12.83
C PHE A 180 -14.20 -5.53 -12.60
N ASP A 181 -14.19 -6.12 -11.42
CA ASP A 181 -14.97 -7.30 -11.06
C ASP A 181 -15.54 -7.15 -9.65
N ILE A 182 -16.75 -7.70 -9.41
CA ILE A 182 -17.45 -7.59 -8.13
C ILE A 182 -17.83 -8.99 -7.68
N GLU A 183 -17.44 -9.35 -6.47
CA GLU A 183 -17.82 -10.60 -5.82
C GLU A 183 -18.70 -10.29 -4.59
N ILE A 184 -19.92 -10.84 -4.56
CA ILE A 184 -20.86 -10.65 -3.46
C ILE A 184 -20.86 -11.91 -2.60
N HIS A 185 -20.54 -11.73 -1.32
CA HIS A 185 -20.54 -12.78 -0.31
C HIS A 185 -21.57 -12.47 0.78
N GLU A 186 -21.92 -13.47 1.57
CA GLU A 186 -22.94 -13.36 2.63
C GLU A 186 -22.69 -12.19 3.61
N TYR A 187 -21.41 -11.89 3.89
CA TYR A 187 -21.05 -10.88 4.89
C TYR A 187 -20.21 -9.73 4.35
N ASN A 188 -19.93 -9.68 3.05
CA ASN A 188 -19.13 -8.60 2.46
C ASN A 188 -19.29 -8.55 0.95
N ILE A 189 -19.00 -7.37 0.40
CA ILE A 189 -18.86 -7.16 -1.04
C ILE A 189 -17.38 -6.89 -1.30
N GLN A 190 -16.83 -7.55 -2.32
CA GLN A 190 -15.45 -7.39 -2.72
C GLN A 190 -15.38 -6.85 -4.14
N TYR A 191 -14.59 -5.82 -4.32
CA TYR A 191 -14.37 -5.15 -5.58
C TYR A 191 -12.91 -5.36 -5.99
N PHE A 192 -12.70 -5.77 -7.24
CA PHE A 192 -11.38 -6.08 -7.75
C PHE A 192 -11.11 -5.27 -9.00
N LEU A 193 -9.95 -4.64 -9.06
CA LEU A 193 -9.34 -4.15 -10.28
C LEU A 193 -8.07 -4.96 -10.52
N ARG A 194 -8.05 -5.76 -11.57
CA ARG A 194 -6.93 -6.70 -11.83
C ARG A 194 -6.48 -6.59 -13.29
N PRO A 195 -5.18 -6.80 -13.56
CA PRO A 195 -4.70 -6.90 -14.93
C PRO A 195 -5.44 -8.00 -15.69
N TYR A 196 -5.85 -7.71 -16.91
CA TYR A 196 -6.32 -8.72 -17.86
C TYR A 196 -5.17 -9.68 -18.19
N LYS A 197 -5.40 -10.98 -18.09
CA LYS A 197 -4.39 -12.01 -18.38
C LYS A 197 -4.26 -12.25 -19.87
#